data_8a4e3330e200f89f81333358754d7b8e
#
_entry.id   8a4e3330e200f89f81333358754d7b8e
#
_cell.length_a   1.000
_cell.length_b   1.000
_cell.length_c   1.000
_cell.angle_alpha   90.00
_cell.angle_beta   90.00
_cell.angle_gamma   90.00
#
_symmetry.space_group_name_H-M   'P 1'
#
loop_
_entity.id
_entity.type
_entity.pdbx_description
1 polymer ?
#
loop_
_entity_poly.entity_id
_entity_poly.type
_entity_poly.pdbx_seq_one_letter_code
_entity_poly.pdbx_strand_id
1 'polypeptide(L)' 'YGAVIVKKDKVIMRGHNTVQRDSDPSAHAEINAIRSLTTKIKTISLEGYTLYTTCEPCPMCAAACVWVGISEIVFGAS' A
#
# COMPACT_ATOMS: atom_id res chain seq x y z
N TYR A 1 10.00 -7.37 0.21
CA TYR A 1 8.92 -6.80 1.01
C TYR A 1 7.59 -7.02 0.33
N GLY A 2 6.57 -7.17 1.16
CA GLY A 2 5.21 -7.27 0.67
C GLY A 2 4.28 -6.36 1.46
N ALA A 3 3.17 -5.98 0.84
CA ALA A 3 2.12 -5.20 1.48
C ALA A 3 0.77 -5.76 1.05
N VAL A 4 -0.20 -5.72 1.95
CA VAL A 4 -1.57 -6.10 1.61
C VAL A 4 -2.52 -5.03 2.11
N ILE A 5 -3.56 -4.78 1.34
CA ILE A 5 -4.63 -3.86 1.72
C ILE A 5 -5.86 -4.68 2.06
N VAL A 6 -6.44 -4.41 3.22
CA VAL A 6 -7.51 -5.20 3.81
C VAL A 6 -8.72 -4.31 4.06
N LYS A 7 -9.90 -4.86 3.85
CA LYS A 7 -11.16 -4.23 4.23
C LYS A 7 -12.09 -5.30 4.77
N LYS A 8 -12.68 -5.06 5.95
CA LYS A 8 -13.60 -5.99 6.61
C LYS A 8 -12.99 -7.39 6.74
N ASP A 9 -11.73 -7.44 7.19
CA ASP A 9 -10.96 -8.66 7.43
C ASP A 9 -10.68 -9.49 6.17
N LYS A 10 -10.84 -8.90 4.99
CA LYS A 10 -10.52 -9.57 3.72
C LYS A 10 -9.36 -8.87 3.04
N VAL A 11 -8.42 -9.65 2.55
CA VAL A 11 -7.34 -9.13 1.72
C VAL A 11 -7.91 -8.74 0.37
N ILE A 12 -7.83 -7.46 0.05
CA ILE A 12 -8.40 -6.90 -1.17
C ILE A 12 -7.33 -6.77 -2.26
N MET A 13 -6.11 -6.42 -1.88
CA MET A 13 -5.03 -6.21 -2.83
C MET A 13 -3.68 -6.53 -2.19
N ARG A 14 -2.74 -7.01 -3.01
CA ARG A 14 -1.36 -7.28 -2.60
C ARG A 14 -0.42 -6.44 -3.44
N GLY A 15 0.72 -6.08 -2.88
CA GLY A 15 1.76 -5.36 -3.60
C GLY A 15 3.13 -5.92 -3.26
N HIS A 16 4.04 -5.82 -4.22
CA HIS A 16 5.44 -6.21 -4.06
C HIS A 16 6.33 -5.06 -4.52
N ASN A 17 7.56 -5.05 -4.02
CA ASN A 17 8.54 -4.07 -4.47
C ASN A 17 8.97 -4.40 -5.90
N THR A 18 8.82 -3.45 -6.81
CA THR A 18 9.19 -3.61 -8.20
C THR A 18 10.12 -2.50 -8.69
N VAL A 19 10.84 -1.87 -7.77
CA VAL A 19 11.75 -0.75 -8.08
C VAL A 19 12.72 -1.12 -9.21
N GLN A 20 13.36 -2.27 -9.10
CA GLN A 20 14.35 -2.67 -10.10
C GLN A 20 13.72 -3.14 -11.40
N ARG A 21 12.64 -3.92 -11.32
CA ARG A 21 11.95 -4.42 -12.50
C ARG A 21 11.45 -3.28 -13.38
N ASP A 22 10.86 -2.27 -12.76
CA ASP A 22 10.19 -1.18 -13.48
C ASP A 22 11.07 0.06 -13.64
N SER A 23 12.30 0.03 -13.12
CA SER A 23 13.18 1.21 -13.07
C SER A 23 12.46 2.42 -12.48
N ASP A 24 11.65 2.18 -11.47
CA ASP A 24 10.81 3.19 -10.83
C ASP A 24 11.18 3.28 -9.34
N PRO A 25 11.86 4.33 -8.91
CA PRO A 25 12.29 4.42 -7.51
C PRO A 25 11.14 4.52 -6.51
N SER A 26 9.93 4.83 -6.97
CA SER A 26 8.75 4.89 -6.10
C SER A 26 7.99 3.57 -6.02
N ALA A 27 8.38 2.54 -6.75
CA ALA A 27 7.63 1.28 -6.86
C ALA A 27 7.86 0.36 -5.66
N HIS A 28 7.69 0.88 -4.46
CA HIS A 28 7.69 0.10 -3.23
C HIS A 28 6.41 -0.73 -3.14
N ALA A 29 6.45 -1.78 -2.30
CA ALA A 29 5.31 -2.69 -2.16
C ALA A 29 4.02 -1.93 -1.79
N GLU A 30 4.11 -0.98 -0.87
CA GLU A 30 2.97 -0.20 -0.41
C GLU A 30 2.40 0.67 -1.52
N ILE A 31 3.27 1.35 -2.26
CA ILE A 31 2.87 2.20 -3.40
C ILE A 31 2.21 1.34 -4.47
N ASN A 32 2.79 0.18 -4.78
CA ASN A 32 2.22 -0.73 -5.78
C ASN A 32 0.85 -1.26 -5.35
N ALA A 33 0.68 -1.60 -4.07
CA ALA A 33 -0.61 -2.05 -3.57
C ALA A 33 -1.67 -0.95 -3.70
N ILE A 34 -1.34 0.28 -3.29
CA ILE A 34 -2.23 1.42 -3.41
C ILE A 34 -2.59 1.67 -4.87
N ARG A 35 -1.57 1.72 -5.73
CA ARG A 35 -1.75 1.99 -7.16
C ARG A 35 -2.65 0.94 -7.82
N SER A 36 -2.41 -0.33 -7.53
CA SER A 36 -3.22 -1.41 -8.08
C SER A 36 -4.66 -1.35 -7.62
N LEU A 37 -4.89 -1.06 -6.35
CA LEU A 37 -6.26 -1.01 -5.82
C LEU A 37 -7.01 0.20 -6.35
N THR A 38 -6.42 1.40 -6.29
CA THR A 38 -7.08 2.62 -6.76
C THR A 38 -7.42 2.53 -8.24
N THR A 39 -6.55 1.90 -9.03
CA THR A 39 -6.82 1.68 -10.45
C THR A 39 -7.96 0.69 -10.66
N LYS A 40 -7.97 -0.39 -9.87
CA LYS A 40 -8.98 -1.45 -10.00
C LYS A 40 -10.38 -0.94 -9.66
N ILE A 41 -10.52 -0.20 -8.56
CA ILE A 41 -11.82 0.29 -8.10
C ILE A 41 -12.12 1.71 -8.58
N LYS A 42 -11.20 2.30 -9.34
CA LYS A 42 -11.36 3.62 -9.96
C LYS A 42 -11.71 4.71 -8.97
N THR A 43 -10.95 4.76 -7.87
CA THR A 43 -11.11 5.80 -6.86
C THR A 43 -9.75 6.26 -6.36
N ILE A 44 -9.69 7.48 -5.85
CA ILE A 44 -8.48 8.02 -5.24
C ILE A 44 -8.56 8.00 -3.71
N SER A 45 -9.65 7.49 -3.15
CA SER A 45 -9.83 7.42 -1.70
C SER A 45 -9.88 5.97 -1.23
N LEU A 46 -9.05 5.65 -0.26
CA LEU A 46 -9.03 4.33 0.38
C LEU A 46 -9.47 4.42 1.84
N GLU A 47 -10.39 5.32 2.13
CA GLU A 47 -10.98 5.42 3.47
C GLU A 47 -11.68 4.09 3.81
N GLY A 48 -11.45 3.61 5.03
CA GLY A 48 -12.01 2.33 5.48
C GLY A 48 -11.12 1.13 5.20
N TYR A 49 -9.99 1.34 4.50
CA TYR A 49 -9.04 0.26 4.23
C TYR A 49 -7.88 0.31 5.22
N THR A 50 -7.27 -0.83 5.47
CA THR A 50 -6.09 -0.97 6.32
C THR A 50 -4.94 -1.50 5.48
N LEU A 51 -3.77 -0.90 5.63
CA LEU A 51 -2.56 -1.39 4.97
C LEU A 51 -1.73 -2.19 5.98
N TYR A 52 -1.42 -3.44 5.63
CA TYR A 52 -0.48 -4.27 6.37
C TYR A 52 0.80 -4.38 5.56
N THR A 53 1.93 -4.16 6.18
CA THR A 53 3.22 -4.26 5.51
C THR A 53 4.23 -4.97 6.40
N THR A 54 5.24 -5.58 5.77
CA THR A 54 6.24 -6.36 6.49
C THR A 54 7.24 -5.50 7.24
N CYS A 55 7.41 -4.26 6.83
CA CYS A 55 8.31 -3.32 7.52
C CYS A 55 7.65 -1.97 7.69
N GLU A 56 8.24 -1.16 8.57
CA GLU A 56 7.76 0.21 8.76
C GLU A 56 7.83 0.96 7.43
N PRO A 57 6.74 1.59 6.99
CA PRO A 57 6.73 2.33 5.73
C PRO A 57 7.74 3.48 5.75
N CYS A 58 8.40 3.70 4.62
CA CYS A 58 9.26 4.87 4.46
C CYS A 58 8.40 6.14 4.41
N PRO A 59 9.02 7.34 4.53
CA PRO A 59 8.24 8.59 4.48
C PRO A 59 7.38 8.75 3.23
N MET A 60 7.87 8.28 2.07
CA MET A 60 7.10 8.34 0.83
C MET A 60 5.83 7.49 0.93
N CYS A 61 5.97 6.25 1.39
CA CYS A 61 4.84 5.33 1.51
C CYS A 61 3.85 5.80 2.57
N ALA A 62 4.34 6.30 3.69
CA ALA A 62 3.49 6.85 4.75
C ALA A 62 2.70 8.05 4.24
N ALA A 63 3.35 8.94 3.50
CA ALA A 63 2.69 10.10 2.92
C ALA A 63 1.63 9.69 1.90
N ALA A 64 1.91 8.68 1.07
CA ALA A 64 0.94 8.17 0.11
C ALA A 64 -0.30 7.60 0.81
N CYS A 65 -0.11 6.89 1.92
CA CYS A 65 -1.23 6.36 2.70
C CYS A 65 -2.12 7.47 3.25
N VAL A 66 -1.51 8.54 3.75
CA VAL A 66 -2.25 9.72 4.22
C VAL A 66 -2.99 10.37 3.05
N TRP A 67 -2.32 10.48 1.92
CA TRP A 67 -2.88 11.12 0.73
C TRP A 67 -4.16 10.43 0.24
N VAL A 68 -4.17 9.10 0.24
CA VAL A 68 -5.36 8.35 -0.19
C VAL A 68 -6.35 8.09 0.94
N GLY A 69 -6.04 8.49 2.16
CA GLY A 69 -6.97 8.38 3.28
C GLY A 69 -7.08 6.99 3.89
N ILE A 70 -6.04 6.17 3.78
CA ILE A 70 -6.03 4.87 4.44
C ILE A 70 -6.27 5.05 5.94
N SER A 71 -7.19 4.26 6.49
CA SER A 71 -7.63 4.44 7.88
C SER A 71 -6.61 3.97 8.91
N GLU A 72 -5.83 2.95 8.57
CA GLU A 72 -4.88 2.38 9.51
C GLU A 72 -3.72 1.72 8.76
N ILE A 73 -2.52 1.84 9.33
CA ILE A 73 -1.33 1.16 8.84
C ILE A 73 -0.82 0.25 9.94
N VAL A 74 -0.64 -1.03 9.61
CA VAL A 74 -0.08 -2.02 10.52
C VAL A 74 1.19 -2.57 9.89
N PHE A 75 2.31 -2.52 10.61
CA PHE A 75 3.55 -3.08 10.10
C PHE A 75 4.11 -4.10 11.07
N GLY A 76 4.77 -5.10 10.50
CA GLY A 76 5.39 -6.15 11.28
C GLY A 76 6.61 -5.65 12.02
N ALA A 77 6.88 -6.24 13.17
CA ALA A 77 8.10 -5.95 13.88
C ALA A 77 9.27 -6.50 13.05
N SER A 78 10.23 -5.70 12.80
CA SER A 78 11.42 -6.10 12.07
C SER A 78 12.56 -6.42 13.01
#